data_b2762e0af144c12ef4df0353939dacdd
#
_entry.id   b2762e0af144c12ef4df0353939dacdd
#
_cell.length_a   1.000
_cell.length_b   1.000
_cell.length_c   1.000
_cell.angle_alpha   90.00
_cell.angle_beta   90.00
_cell.angle_gamma   90.00
#
_symmetry.space_group_name_H-M   'P 1'
#
loop_
_entity.id
_entity.type
_entity.pdbx_description
1 polymer ?
#
loop_
_entity_poly.entity_id
_entity_poly.type
_entity_poly.pdbx_seq_one_letter_code
_entity_poly.pdbx_strand_id
1 'polypeptide(L)'
;MRGRDIVGATRRFMLAAGLATSAALAATAFQAQAQAPSGPPIRIGSTLALTGPLAQTGAIHKIVGDLFVAQLNARGGLLGRPVEWVLLDDQSKPDITRTLYERLITVDKVDLIIGPYATAGILSAMAVAQRYNKVLVHSTFGIPKMAAYDRQFPAWPLGIDPEKTMPNDLLDALASIGKTPKSIAIVTSKFPSVQFVAVGAREVAKARGVKEALYLEFEFGTRDFGPIAARVREADPDLLFVGAIGLEGNQLLEALDKLNYKPRNHFYVYPTPGPLATSPLGNDAMATTAFENLPPLNKNPEAAAFAKAFTEAATKAGLPYTEPETQAGASWSMWEILTGAIKATKSLDDKVLADHIKKNGSDTVLGHISFDGQNNYGKNLMRTKQVQQGKWVIIWPKDMITPGYTVQGK
;
A
#
# COMPACT_ATOMS: atom_id res chain seq x y z
N MET A 1 74.43 45.80 -27.02
CA MET A 1 73.81 44.55 -27.51
C MET A 1 73.23 43.79 -26.33
N ARG A 2 71.96 43.43 -26.44
CA ARG A 2 71.20 42.44 -25.59
C ARG A 2 70.77 42.92 -24.20
N GLY A 3 69.63 43.54 -24.18
CA GLY A 3 68.72 43.58 -23.04
C GLY A 3 67.28 43.36 -23.55
N ARG A 4 66.82 42.16 -23.53
CA ARG A 4 65.43 41.81 -23.70
C ARG A 4 65.31 40.39 -23.14
N ASP A 5 64.32 40.17 -22.29
CA ASP A 5 63.71 38.92 -21.87
C ASP A 5 63.67 38.67 -20.33
N ILE A 6 63.15 39.61 -19.54
CA ILE A 6 62.77 39.33 -18.16
C ILE A 6 61.30 39.72 -17.80
N VAL A 7 60.51 40.23 -18.78
CA VAL A 7 59.13 40.69 -18.48
C VAL A 7 58.05 39.66 -18.78
N GLY A 8 58.41 38.53 -19.41
CA GLY A 8 57.44 37.52 -19.84
C GLY A 8 57.08 36.44 -18.80
N ALA A 9 57.94 36.21 -17.80
CA ALA A 9 57.76 35.08 -16.86
C ALA A 9 56.87 35.42 -15.66
N THR A 10 56.83 36.67 -15.23
CA THR A 10 56.07 37.07 -14.03
C THR A 10 54.57 37.23 -14.25
N ARG A 11 54.11 37.43 -15.48
CA ARG A 11 52.66 37.53 -15.79
C ARG A 11 51.92 36.22 -15.92
N ARG A 12 52.64 35.12 -16.18
CA ARG A 12 52.02 33.76 -16.27
C ARG A 12 51.85 33.07 -14.91
N PHE A 13 52.62 33.46 -13.90
CA PHE A 13 52.51 32.91 -12.55
C PHE A 13 51.38 33.55 -11.71
N MET A 14 51.01 34.81 -11.97
CA MET A 14 49.89 35.44 -11.24
C MET A 14 48.51 35.08 -11.77
N LEU A 15 48.37 34.60 -12.98
CA LEU A 15 47.11 34.14 -13.54
C LEU A 15 46.77 32.69 -13.14
N ALA A 16 47.78 31.87 -12.81
CA ALA A 16 47.56 30.48 -12.35
C ALA A 16 47.21 30.41 -10.87
N ALA A 17 47.63 31.34 -10.02
CA ALA A 17 47.33 31.39 -8.58
C ALA A 17 45.92 31.93 -8.31
N GLY A 18 45.35 32.77 -9.20
CA GLY A 18 43.99 33.31 -9.06
C GLY A 18 42.85 32.32 -9.40
N LEU A 19 43.11 31.34 -10.28
CA LEU A 19 42.15 30.33 -10.68
C LEU A 19 42.10 29.14 -9.72
N ALA A 20 43.14 28.86 -8.99
CA ALA A 20 43.17 27.76 -8.00
C ALA A 20 42.46 28.13 -6.69
N THR A 21 42.43 29.42 -6.31
CA THR A 21 41.74 29.88 -5.09
C THR A 21 40.24 30.04 -5.31
N SER A 22 39.76 30.34 -6.54
CA SER A 22 38.32 30.38 -6.82
C SER A 22 37.68 29.00 -7.00
N ALA A 23 38.44 27.97 -7.38
CA ALA A 23 37.92 26.59 -7.45
C ALA A 23 37.84 25.91 -6.09
N ALA A 24 38.69 26.29 -5.12
CA ALA A 24 38.64 25.75 -3.77
C ALA A 24 37.51 26.37 -2.92
N LEU A 25 37.06 27.59 -3.22
CA LEU A 25 35.90 28.23 -2.57
C LEU A 25 34.54 27.78 -3.14
N ALA A 26 34.51 27.26 -4.38
CA ALA A 26 33.30 26.72 -4.99
C ALA A 26 33.02 25.27 -4.60
N ALA A 27 34.01 24.54 -4.07
CA ALA A 27 33.84 23.14 -3.63
C ALA A 27 33.34 23.00 -2.17
N THR A 28 33.29 24.12 -1.42
CA THR A 28 32.76 24.12 -0.05
C THR A 28 31.30 24.56 0.09
N ALA A 29 30.63 24.90 -1.02
CA ALA A 29 29.22 25.19 -1.05
C ALA A 29 28.45 24.03 -1.65
N PHE A 30 27.71 23.33 -0.83
CA PHE A 30 26.69 22.31 -1.09
C PHE A 30 27.00 20.91 -0.53
N GLN A 31 27.41 20.87 0.71
CA GLN A 31 26.84 19.88 1.59
C GLN A 31 25.99 20.66 2.61
N ALA A 32 24.75 20.95 2.25
CA ALA A 32 23.73 21.21 3.25
C ALA A 32 23.52 19.89 4.00
N GLN A 33 24.39 19.60 4.95
CA GLN A 33 24.17 18.53 5.91
C GLN A 33 22.82 18.84 6.56
N ALA A 34 21.81 18.01 6.31
CA ALA A 34 20.55 18.10 7.03
C ALA A 34 20.92 18.14 8.51
N GLN A 35 20.64 19.26 9.17
CA GLN A 35 20.92 19.43 10.59
C GLN A 35 20.22 18.29 11.33
N ALA A 36 20.96 17.56 12.19
CA ALA A 36 20.37 16.49 12.97
C ALA A 36 19.17 17.04 13.75
N PRO A 37 18.01 16.32 13.75
CA PRO A 37 16.84 16.80 14.46
C PRO A 37 17.14 16.92 15.95
N SER A 38 16.61 17.96 16.61
CA SER A 38 16.91 18.27 18.01
C SER A 38 15.63 18.55 18.80
N GLY A 39 15.73 18.45 20.13
CA GLY A 39 14.58 18.66 21.03
C GLY A 39 13.77 17.39 21.28
N PRO A 40 12.64 17.51 22.02
CA PRO A 40 11.79 16.38 22.35
C PRO A 40 11.16 15.81 21.07
N PRO A 41 11.06 14.47 20.93
CA PRO A 41 10.52 13.85 19.74
C PRO A 41 9.04 14.21 19.54
N ILE A 42 8.61 14.22 18.26
CA ILE A 42 7.18 14.16 17.92
C ILE A 42 6.79 12.68 17.97
N ARG A 43 5.86 12.35 18.87
CA ARG A 43 5.43 10.98 19.13
C ARG A 43 4.18 10.65 18.35
N ILE A 44 4.28 9.68 17.43
CA ILE A 44 3.16 9.20 16.60
C ILE A 44 2.83 7.78 17.06
N GLY A 45 1.60 7.59 17.56
CA GLY A 45 1.14 6.32 18.10
C GLY A 45 0.38 5.49 17.10
N SER A 46 0.56 4.17 17.15
CA SER A 46 -0.30 3.21 16.48
C SER A 46 -0.22 1.82 17.09
N THR A 47 -1.10 0.92 16.65
CA THR A 47 -0.95 -0.51 16.87
C THR A 47 -0.74 -1.23 15.55
N LEU A 48 -0.14 -2.42 15.59
CA LEU A 48 -0.13 -3.39 14.50
C LEU A 48 -0.36 -4.79 15.07
N ALA A 49 -0.82 -5.69 14.21
CA ALA A 49 -0.84 -7.12 14.49
C ALA A 49 0.59 -7.68 14.44
N LEU A 50 1.38 -7.47 15.49
CA LEU A 50 2.75 -8.01 15.59
C LEU A 50 2.74 -9.50 15.94
N THR A 51 1.66 -9.95 16.58
CA THR A 51 1.38 -11.36 16.88
C THR A 51 -0.04 -11.74 16.43
N GLY A 52 -0.36 -13.04 16.47
CA GLY A 52 -1.68 -13.55 16.07
C GLY A 52 -1.77 -13.82 14.55
N PRO A 53 -2.98 -14.12 14.05
CA PRO A 53 -3.18 -14.62 12.67
C PRO A 53 -2.86 -13.61 11.58
N LEU A 54 -2.79 -12.32 11.87
CA LEU A 54 -2.45 -11.26 10.91
C LEU A 54 -0.98 -10.81 10.99
N ALA A 55 -0.15 -11.46 11.81
CA ALA A 55 1.23 -11.03 12.07
C ALA A 55 2.10 -10.95 10.81
N GLN A 56 1.91 -11.85 9.85
CA GLN A 56 2.65 -11.83 8.58
C GLN A 56 2.40 -10.53 7.79
N THR A 57 1.16 -10.08 7.75
CA THR A 57 0.82 -8.82 7.08
C THR A 57 1.22 -7.62 7.94
N GLY A 58 1.07 -7.73 9.27
CA GLY A 58 1.56 -6.73 10.23
C GLY A 58 3.05 -6.44 10.08
N ALA A 59 3.86 -7.46 9.75
CA ALA A 59 5.29 -7.32 9.50
C ALA A 59 5.60 -6.39 8.30
N ILE A 60 4.79 -6.42 7.24
CA ILE A 60 4.91 -5.52 6.09
C ILE A 60 4.77 -4.06 6.54
N HIS A 61 3.72 -3.76 7.30
CA HIS A 61 3.46 -2.40 7.81
C HIS A 61 4.54 -1.95 8.80
N LYS A 62 5.07 -2.87 9.62
CA LYS A 62 6.18 -2.57 10.53
C LYS A 62 7.45 -2.19 9.78
N ILE A 63 7.82 -2.95 8.76
CA ILE A 63 8.99 -2.64 7.92
C ILE A 63 8.84 -1.26 7.28
N VAL A 64 7.65 -0.95 6.74
CA VAL A 64 7.37 0.36 6.13
C VAL A 64 7.51 1.49 7.14
N GLY A 65 6.90 1.37 8.33
CA GLY A 65 6.98 2.41 9.36
C GLY A 65 8.40 2.63 9.87
N ASP A 66 9.15 1.55 10.14
CA ASP A 66 10.55 1.64 10.56
C ASP A 66 11.41 2.34 9.51
N LEU A 67 11.27 1.98 8.23
CA LEU A 67 11.98 2.62 7.12
C LEU A 67 11.62 4.10 6.97
N PHE A 68 10.33 4.41 7.00
CA PHE A 68 9.85 5.78 6.84
C PHE A 68 10.38 6.69 7.95
N VAL A 69 10.23 6.28 9.21
CA VAL A 69 10.67 7.05 10.37
C VAL A 69 12.19 7.21 10.37
N ALA A 70 12.95 6.15 10.07
CA ALA A 70 14.39 6.23 9.96
C ALA A 70 14.84 7.23 8.89
N GLN A 71 14.27 7.15 7.68
CA GLN A 71 14.57 8.09 6.58
C GLN A 71 14.16 9.53 6.90
N LEU A 72 12.99 9.71 7.55
CA LEU A 72 12.51 11.02 7.95
C LEU A 72 13.46 11.67 8.95
N ASN A 73 13.91 10.92 9.96
CA ASN A 73 14.85 11.41 10.96
C ASN A 73 16.23 11.70 10.36
N ALA A 74 16.71 10.87 9.43
CA ALA A 74 17.97 11.13 8.73
C ALA A 74 17.94 12.42 7.87
N ARG A 75 16.73 12.87 7.47
CA ARG A 75 16.52 14.13 6.73
C ARG A 75 16.18 15.34 7.62
N GLY A 76 16.40 15.25 8.94
CA GLY A 76 16.15 16.36 9.88
C GLY A 76 14.80 16.29 10.61
N GLY A 77 14.08 15.16 10.52
CA GLY A 77 12.84 14.92 11.24
C GLY A 77 11.64 15.73 10.74
N LEU A 78 10.72 16.03 11.66
CA LEU A 78 9.56 16.90 11.42
C LEU A 78 9.71 18.19 12.22
N LEU A 79 9.58 19.33 11.56
CA LEU A 79 9.71 20.65 12.19
C LEU A 79 11.04 20.81 12.97
N GLY A 80 12.13 20.14 12.51
CA GLY A 80 13.43 20.11 13.17
C GLY A 80 13.51 19.20 14.41
N ARG A 81 12.47 18.44 14.71
CA ARG A 81 12.38 17.51 15.85
C ARG A 81 12.44 16.06 15.36
N PRO A 82 13.05 15.13 16.10
CA PRO A 82 12.98 13.71 15.75
C PRO A 82 11.54 13.19 15.85
N VAL A 83 11.23 12.16 15.06
CA VAL A 83 9.96 11.43 15.15
C VAL A 83 10.21 10.11 15.87
N GLU A 84 9.36 9.81 16.84
CA GLU A 84 9.27 8.53 17.52
C GLU A 84 7.96 7.83 17.15
N TRP A 85 8.05 6.62 16.62
CA TRP A 85 6.88 5.77 16.39
C TRP A 85 6.60 4.91 17.62
N VAL A 86 5.55 5.24 18.35
CA VAL A 86 5.09 4.47 19.51
C VAL A 86 4.18 3.35 19.02
N LEU A 87 4.78 2.17 18.80
CA LEU A 87 4.10 1.00 18.23
C LEU A 87 3.77 -0.02 19.31
N LEU A 88 2.51 -0.45 19.39
CA LEU A 88 2.01 -1.46 20.32
C LEU A 88 1.45 -2.66 19.54
N ASP A 89 1.51 -3.87 20.14
CA ASP A 89 0.96 -5.11 19.56
C ASP A 89 -0.51 -5.27 19.93
N ASP A 90 -1.40 -5.26 18.94
CA ASP A 90 -2.84 -5.51 19.13
C ASP A 90 -3.22 -7.00 19.03
N GLN A 91 -2.24 -7.88 18.81
CA GLN A 91 -2.43 -9.33 18.75
C GLN A 91 -3.50 -9.78 17.73
N SER A 92 -3.71 -8.99 16.69
CA SER A 92 -4.76 -9.21 15.68
C SER A 92 -6.20 -9.13 16.26
N LYS A 93 -6.41 -8.43 17.39
CA LYS A 93 -7.68 -8.36 18.13
C LYS A 93 -8.21 -6.92 18.17
N PRO A 94 -9.39 -6.64 17.56
CA PRO A 94 -9.98 -5.30 17.54
C PRO A 94 -10.26 -4.70 18.93
N ASP A 95 -10.59 -5.52 19.93
CA ASP A 95 -10.83 -5.05 21.30
C ASP A 95 -9.53 -4.56 21.97
N ILE A 96 -8.41 -5.28 21.72
CA ILE A 96 -7.10 -4.85 22.18
C ILE A 96 -6.70 -3.57 21.45
N THR A 97 -6.92 -3.47 20.15
CA THR A 97 -6.69 -2.24 19.38
C THR A 97 -7.38 -1.06 20.05
N ARG A 98 -8.67 -1.17 20.38
CA ARG A 98 -9.43 -0.09 21.05
C ARG A 98 -8.77 0.35 22.34
N THR A 99 -8.46 -0.61 23.23
CA THR A 99 -7.84 -0.34 24.53
C THR A 99 -6.46 0.35 24.38
N LEU A 100 -5.67 -0.10 23.41
CA LEU A 100 -4.34 0.45 23.17
C LEU A 100 -4.40 1.87 22.58
N TYR A 101 -5.37 2.19 21.72
CA TYR A 101 -5.54 3.58 21.23
C TYR A 101 -5.99 4.52 22.35
N GLU A 102 -6.86 4.10 23.24
CA GLU A 102 -7.18 4.89 24.43
C GLU A 102 -5.95 5.13 25.30
N ARG A 103 -5.12 4.10 25.53
CA ARG A 103 -3.85 4.23 26.24
C ARG A 103 -2.88 5.17 25.54
N LEU A 104 -2.65 5.04 24.24
CA LEU A 104 -1.76 5.91 23.47
C LEU A 104 -2.11 7.38 23.66
N ILE A 105 -3.41 7.72 23.67
CA ILE A 105 -3.89 9.09 23.80
C ILE A 105 -3.85 9.58 25.25
N THR A 106 -4.33 8.79 26.21
CA THR A 106 -4.59 9.25 27.58
C THR A 106 -3.41 9.03 28.54
N VAL A 107 -2.65 7.95 28.35
CA VAL A 107 -1.54 7.55 29.23
C VAL A 107 -0.20 7.89 28.59
N ASP A 108 0.04 7.37 27.38
CA ASP A 108 1.31 7.58 26.68
C ASP A 108 1.39 9.00 26.09
N LYS A 109 0.26 9.70 25.95
CA LYS A 109 0.13 11.10 25.50
C LYS A 109 0.91 11.37 24.21
N VAL A 110 0.70 10.49 23.22
CA VAL A 110 1.28 10.70 21.89
C VAL A 110 0.71 11.97 21.25
N ASP A 111 1.51 12.68 20.46
CA ASP A 111 1.07 13.90 19.77
C ASP A 111 -0.02 13.59 18.75
N LEU A 112 0.20 12.57 17.93
CA LEU A 112 -0.68 12.15 16.83
C LEU A 112 -0.84 10.64 16.80
N ILE A 113 -1.85 10.15 16.06
CA ILE A 113 -2.09 8.74 15.82
C ILE A 113 -2.20 8.44 14.33
N ILE A 114 -1.79 7.25 13.92
CA ILE A 114 -2.07 6.66 12.60
C ILE A 114 -2.80 5.33 12.77
N GLY A 115 -3.45 4.86 11.70
CA GLY A 115 -4.28 3.66 11.77
C GLY A 115 -3.51 2.35 11.99
N PRO A 116 -4.17 1.36 12.59
CA PRO A 116 -3.67 -0.01 12.68
C PRO A 116 -3.84 -0.77 11.36
N TYR A 117 -3.54 -2.06 11.38
CA TYR A 117 -3.85 -2.95 10.27
C TYR A 117 -5.27 -3.52 10.37
N ALA A 118 -5.89 -3.73 9.19
CA ALA A 118 -7.17 -4.36 8.92
C ALA A 118 -8.42 -3.58 9.36
N THR A 119 -9.51 -3.82 8.61
CA THR A 119 -10.79 -3.10 8.74
C THR A 119 -11.35 -3.06 10.15
N ALA A 120 -11.36 -4.20 10.86
CA ALA A 120 -11.93 -4.25 12.20
C ALA A 120 -11.09 -3.48 13.24
N GLY A 121 -9.75 -3.56 13.15
CA GLY A 121 -8.84 -2.75 13.96
C GLY A 121 -9.01 -1.26 13.68
N ILE A 122 -9.09 -0.87 12.40
CA ILE A 122 -9.26 0.54 12.01
C ILE A 122 -10.61 1.09 12.50
N LEU A 123 -11.69 0.33 12.44
CA LEU A 123 -12.99 0.73 13.03
C LEU A 123 -12.87 0.99 14.53
N SER A 124 -12.17 0.11 15.25
CA SER A 124 -11.93 0.29 16.68
C SER A 124 -11.10 1.54 16.98
N ALA A 125 -10.02 1.76 16.22
CA ALA A 125 -9.19 2.98 16.32
C ALA A 125 -9.97 4.24 15.95
N MET A 126 -10.80 4.18 14.89
CA MET A 126 -11.63 5.30 14.42
C MET A 126 -12.64 5.73 15.47
N ALA A 127 -13.28 4.80 16.17
CA ALA A 127 -14.20 5.12 17.27
C ALA A 127 -13.50 5.87 18.42
N VAL A 128 -12.26 5.47 18.73
CA VAL A 128 -11.43 6.18 19.73
C VAL A 128 -10.99 7.54 19.20
N ALA A 129 -10.49 7.60 17.95
CA ALA A 129 -10.10 8.87 17.31
C ALA A 129 -11.24 9.88 17.29
N GLN A 130 -12.47 9.44 16.97
CA GLN A 130 -13.66 10.28 16.99
C GLN A 130 -13.97 10.81 18.39
N ARG A 131 -13.88 9.97 19.43
CA ARG A 131 -14.11 10.35 20.82
C ARG A 131 -13.17 11.45 21.30
N TYR A 132 -11.89 11.38 20.87
CA TYR A 132 -10.86 12.32 21.28
C TYR A 132 -10.57 13.41 20.23
N ASN A 133 -11.38 13.50 19.17
CA ASN A 133 -11.24 14.44 18.05
C ASN A 133 -9.86 14.40 17.36
N LYS A 134 -9.20 13.22 17.31
CA LYS A 134 -7.90 13.01 16.69
C LYS A 134 -8.02 12.82 15.17
N VAL A 135 -7.09 13.37 14.42
CA VAL A 135 -6.92 12.98 13.01
C VAL A 135 -6.45 11.52 12.94
N LEU A 136 -7.01 10.75 12.02
CA LEU A 136 -6.64 9.35 11.80
C LEU A 136 -6.38 9.09 10.32
N VAL A 137 -5.12 9.06 9.92
CA VAL A 137 -4.74 8.55 8.60
C VAL A 137 -4.54 7.04 8.71
N HIS A 138 -5.11 6.25 7.80
CA HIS A 138 -5.03 4.79 7.84
C HIS A 138 -4.82 4.19 6.44
N SER A 139 -4.30 2.97 6.36
CA SER A 139 -3.80 2.39 5.12
C SER A 139 -4.58 1.19 4.57
N THR A 140 -5.50 0.58 5.32
CA THR A 140 -6.02 -0.75 4.94
C THR A 140 -7.50 -0.97 5.24
N PHE A 141 -8.29 0.10 5.21
CA PHE A 141 -9.72 0.02 5.48
C PHE A 141 -10.50 -0.34 4.21
N GLY A 142 -11.06 -1.55 4.16
CA GLY A 142 -11.66 -2.13 2.96
C GLY A 142 -13.17 -1.95 2.81
N ILE A 143 -13.87 -1.24 3.71
CA ILE A 143 -15.32 -1.01 3.65
C ILE A 143 -15.62 0.51 3.75
N PRO A 144 -15.31 1.31 2.72
CA PRO A 144 -15.36 2.77 2.75
C PRO A 144 -16.66 3.36 3.31
N LYS A 145 -17.80 2.71 3.03
CA LYS A 145 -19.12 3.15 3.50
C LYS A 145 -19.28 3.16 5.02
N MET A 146 -18.45 2.41 5.75
CA MET A 146 -18.47 2.38 7.23
C MET A 146 -17.56 3.44 7.87
N ALA A 147 -16.73 4.14 7.09
CA ALA A 147 -15.78 5.13 7.57
C ALA A 147 -16.43 6.51 7.78
N ALA A 148 -17.40 6.60 8.66
CA ALA A 148 -18.24 7.81 8.79
C ALA A 148 -17.59 8.97 9.57
N TYR A 149 -16.41 8.78 10.17
CA TYR A 149 -15.71 9.84 10.91
C TYR A 149 -15.07 10.86 9.96
N ASP A 150 -15.36 12.15 10.15
CA ASP A 150 -14.97 13.24 9.24
C ASP A 150 -13.46 13.58 9.22
N ARG A 151 -12.70 13.16 10.26
CA ARG A 151 -11.25 13.36 10.37
C ARG A 151 -10.46 12.07 10.17
N GLN A 152 -11.05 11.04 9.57
CA GLN A 152 -10.33 9.88 9.08
C GLN A 152 -9.96 10.10 7.60
N PHE A 153 -8.79 9.61 7.19
CA PHE A 153 -8.27 9.78 5.83
C PHE A 153 -7.64 8.48 5.33
N PRO A 154 -8.21 7.87 4.27
CA PRO A 154 -7.70 6.62 3.73
C PRO A 154 -6.49 6.85 2.82
N ALA A 155 -5.36 6.25 3.15
CA ALA A 155 -4.21 6.19 2.25
C ALA A 155 -4.34 5.09 1.19
N TRP A 156 -5.39 4.27 1.28
CA TRP A 156 -5.73 3.27 0.28
C TRP A 156 -6.83 3.79 -0.63
N PRO A 157 -6.51 4.17 -1.90
CA PRO A 157 -7.43 4.91 -2.76
C PRO A 157 -8.43 3.99 -3.47
N LEU A 158 -9.31 3.33 -2.70
CA LEU A 158 -10.32 2.39 -3.18
C LEU A 158 -11.51 3.04 -3.88
N GLY A 159 -11.71 4.35 -3.72
CA GLY A 159 -13.01 4.96 -3.97
C GLY A 159 -14.06 4.50 -2.95
N ILE A 160 -15.32 4.88 -3.15
CA ILE A 160 -16.40 4.59 -2.17
C ILE A 160 -17.06 3.22 -2.38
N ASP A 161 -17.03 2.65 -3.58
CA ASP A 161 -17.72 1.43 -3.98
C ASP A 161 -16.76 0.31 -4.48
N PRO A 162 -15.73 -0.10 -3.70
CA PRO A 162 -14.76 -1.11 -4.15
C PRO A 162 -15.42 -2.46 -4.45
N GLU A 163 -16.53 -2.79 -3.78
CA GLU A 163 -17.32 -4.00 -3.99
C GLU A 163 -17.96 -4.06 -5.39
N LYS A 164 -18.08 -2.90 -6.06
CA LYS A 164 -18.56 -2.80 -7.44
C LYS A 164 -17.43 -2.55 -8.43
N THR A 165 -16.52 -1.66 -8.09
CA THR A 165 -15.45 -1.25 -9.02
C THR A 165 -14.48 -2.39 -9.30
N MET A 166 -14.02 -3.13 -8.29
CA MET A 166 -13.06 -4.22 -8.47
C MET A 166 -13.59 -5.35 -9.37
N PRO A 167 -14.79 -5.92 -9.15
CA PRO A 167 -15.31 -6.96 -10.05
C PRO A 167 -15.66 -6.40 -11.43
N ASN A 168 -16.08 -5.14 -11.57
CA ASN A 168 -16.27 -4.53 -12.88
C ASN A 168 -14.95 -4.39 -13.65
N ASP A 169 -13.90 -3.88 -13.03
CA ASP A 169 -12.57 -3.73 -13.64
C ASP A 169 -12.02 -5.08 -14.13
N LEU A 170 -12.20 -6.14 -13.34
CA LEU A 170 -11.85 -7.51 -13.75
C LEU A 170 -12.62 -7.96 -14.99
N LEU A 171 -13.95 -7.82 -14.97
CA LEU A 171 -14.80 -8.23 -16.09
C LEU A 171 -14.56 -7.38 -17.35
N ASP A 172 -14.27 -6.09 -17.19
CA ASP A 172 -13.91 -5.19 -18.29
C ASP A 172 -12.55 -5.54 -18.89
N ALA A 173 -11.58 -5.91 -18.05
CA ALA A 173 -10.29 -6.39 -18.53
C ALA A 173 -10.45 -7.64 -19.40
N LEU A 174 -11.20 -8.66 -18.94
CA LEU A 174 -11.45 -9.87 -19.69
C LEU A 174 -12.31 -9.60 -20.96
N ALA A 175 -13.32 -8.74 -20.86
CA ALA A 175 -14.15 -8.35 -22.01
C ALA A 175 -13.33 -7.62 -23.09
N SER A 176 -12.29 -6.85 -22.69
CA SER A 176 -11.44 -6.12 -23.64
C SER A 176 -10.70 -7.00 -24.63
N ILE A 177 -10.55 -8.29 -24.31
CA ILE A 177 -9.95 -9.33 -25.17
C ILE A 177 -10.96 -10.36 -25.66
N GLY A 178 -12.28 -10.09 -25.54
CA GLY A 178 -13.34 -11.00 -25.98
C GLY A 178 -13.52 -12.26 -25.11
N LYS A 179 -13.03 -12.24 -23.86
CA LYS A 179 -13.06 -13.38 -22.92
C LYS A 179 -14.00 -13.12 -21.73
N THR A 180 -15.16 -12.55 -21.97
CA THR A 180 -16.18 -12.38 -20.92
C THR A 180 -16.61 -13.74 -20.39
N PRO A 181 -16.45 -14.03 -19.08
CA PRO A 181 -16.85 -15.30 -18.49
C PRO A 181 -18.36 -15.46 -18.52
N LYS A 182 -18.84 -16.68 -18.80
CA LYS A 182 -20.27 -17.04 -18.76
C LYS A 182 -20.72 -17.46 -17.37
N SER A 183 -19.76 -17.94 -16.54
CA SER A 183 -20.02 -18.42 -15.20
C SER A 183 -18.92 -17.98 -14.24
N ILE A 184 -19.31 -17.80 -12.96
CA ILE A 184 -18.42 -17.42 -11.87
C ILE A 184 -18.66 -18.31 -10.65
N ALA A 185 -17.58 -18.82 -10.06
CA ALA A 185 -17.61 -19.32 -8.69
C ALA A 185 -16.97 -18.26 -7.78
N ILE A 186 -17.63 -17.94 -6.68
CA ILE A 186 -17.16 -17.01 -5.67
C ILE A 186 -16.91 -17.79 -4.38
N VAL A 187 -15.66 -17.78 -3.93
CA VAL A 187 -15.23 -18.44 -2.69
C VAL A 187 -14.62 -17.36 -1.81
N THR A 188 -15.15 -17.15 -0.60
CA THR A 188 -14.69 -16.04 0.24
C THR A 188 -14.55 -16.43 1.70
N SER A 189 -13.49 -15.90 2.32
CA SER A 189 -13.36 -15.87 3.77
C SER A 189 -14.44 -14.97 4.38
N LYS A 190 -14.94 -15.35 5.56
CA LYS A 190 -15.82 -14.49 6.37
C LYS A 190 -15.10 -13.29 7.00
N PHE A 191 -13.92 -12.97 6.51
CA PHE A 191 -13.21 -11.76 6.92
C PHE A 191 -13.88 -10.53 6.30
N PRO A 192 -14.21 -9.48 7.09
CA PRO A 192 -15.17 -8.44 6.67
C PRO A 192 -14.86 -7.77 5.33
N SER A 193 -13.60 -7.38 5.07
CA SER A 193 -13.24 -6.64 3.85
C SER A 193 -13.37 -7.48 2.57
N VAL A 194 -12.94 -8.74 2.60
CA VAL A 194 -12.99 -9.60 1.41
C VAL A 194 -14.41 -10.16 1.18
N GLN A 195 -15.14 -10.45 2.25
CA GLN A 195 -16.54 -10.84 2.18
C GLN A 195 -17.40 -9.71 1.56
N PHE A 196 -17.16 -8.46 1.97
CA PHE A 196 -17.84 -7.29 1.42
C PHE A 196 -17.66 -7.19 -0.10
N VAL A 197 -16.44 -7.34 -0.60
CA VAL A 197 -16.16 -7.31 -2.05
C VAL A 197 -16.75 -8.54 -2.75
N ALA A 198 -16.72 -9.72 -2.13
CA ALA A 198 -17.29 -10.93 -2.70
C ALA A 198 -18.82 -10.85 -2.85
N VAL A 199 -19.52 -10.26 -1.87
CA VAL A 199 -20.98 -9.99 -1.98
C VAL A 199 -21.26 -9.03 -3.13
N GLY A 200 -20.48 -7.95 -3.27
CA GLY A 200 -20.62 -7.04 -4.41
C GLY A 200 -20.33 -7.71 -5.76
N ALA A 201 -19.35 -8.63 -5.81
CA ALA A 201 -19.04 -9.39 -7.02
C ALA A 201 -20.22 -10.26 -7.49
N ARG A 202 -21.05 -10.81 -6.58
CA ARG A 202 -22.31 -11.50 -6.94
C ARG A 202 -23.29 -10.57 -7.63
N GLU A 203 -23.46 -9.36 -7.06
CA GLU A 203 -24.38 -8.35 -7.64
C GLU A 203 -23.90 -7.92 -9.03
N VAL A 204 -22.61 -7.64 -9.18
CA VAL A 204 -22.01 -7.25 -10.46
C VAL A 204 -22.13 -8.39 -11.48
N ALA A 205 -21.81 -9.63 -11.11
CA ALA A 205 -21.94 -10.79 -11.99
C ALA A 205 -23.39 -10.94 -12.50
N LYS A 206 -24.37 -10.86 -11.59
CA LYS A 206 -25.81 -10.89 -11.94
C LYS A 206 -26.19 -9.77 -12.89
N ALA A 207 -25.77 -8.53 -12.61
CA ALA A 207 -26.08 -7.37 -13.46
C ALA A 207 -25.48 -7.49 -14.85
N ARG A 208 -24.35 -8.18 -15.01
CA ARG A 208 -23.65 -8.41 -16.26
C ARG A 208 -24.02 -9.72 -16.97
N GLY A 209 -25.00 -10.45 -16.45
CA GLY A 209 -25.46 -11.71 -17.04
C GLY A 209 -24.49 -12.88 -16.88
N VAL A 210 -23.54 -12.81 -15.95
CA VAL A 210 -22.62 -13.89 -15.62
C VAL A 210 -23.30 -14.82 -14.60
N LYS A 211 -23.46 -16.10 -14.95
CA LYS A 211 -24.15 -17.10 -14.11
C LYS A 211 -23.31 -17.40 -12.86
N GLU A 212 -23.88 -17.23 -11.66
CA GLU A 212 -23.28 -17.75 -10.44
C GLU A 212 -23.35 -19.27 -10.43
N ALA A 213 -22.21 -19.94 -10.59
CA ALA A 213 -22.08 -21.39 -10.54
C ALA A 213 -21.89 -21.91 -9.11
N LEU A 214 -21.24 -21.10 -8.25
CA LEU A 214 -21.01 -21.43 -6.84
C LEU A 214 -20.85 -20.12 -6.05
N TYR A 215 -21.46 -20.06 -4.84
CA TYR A 215 -21.09 -19.13 -3.79
C TYR A 215 -20.81 -19.93 -2.51
N LEU A 216 -19.60 -19.75 -1.97
CA LEU A 216 -19.16 -20.49 -0.78
C LEU A 216 -18.37 -19.57 0.15
N GLU A 217 -18.74 -19.60 1.43
CA GLU A 217 -18.02 -18.90 2.49
C GLU A 217 -17.26 -19.90 3.36
N PHE A 218 -16.10 -19.49 3.84
CA PHE A 218 -15.29 -20.27 4.79
C PHE A 218 -14.80 -19.39 5.95
N GLU A 219 -14.48 -20.01 7.08
CA GLU A 219 -14.00 -19.29 8.25
C GLU A 219 -12.59 -18.79 8.04
N PHE A 220 -12.32 -17.56 8.50
CA PHE A 220 -10.95 -17.01 8.50
C PHE A 220 -10.02 -17.94 9.31
N GLY A 221 -8.87 -18.26 8.71
CA GLY A 221 -7.91 -19.19 9.30
C GLY A 221 -8.19 -20.68 9.00
N THR A 222 -9.09 -20.97 8.04
CA THR A 222 -9.27 -22.32 7.49
C THR A 222 -7.93 -22.89 7.04
N ARG A 223 -7.64 -24.13 7.41
CA ARG A 223 -6.39 -24.84 7.03
C ARG A 223 -6.60 -25.92 5.99
N ASP A 224 -7.76 -26.53 5.96
CA ASP A 224 -8.10 -27.55 4.96
C ASP A 224 -9.01 -26.97 3.88
N PHE A 225 -8.45 -26.75 2.71
CA PHE A 225 -9.15 -26.27 1.52
C PHE A 225 -9.62 -27.40 0.59
N GLY A 226 -9.39 -28.67 0.92
CA GLY A 226 -9.80 -29.82 0.11
C GLY A 226 -11.29 -29.84 -0.21
N PRO A 227 -12.19 -29.76 0.79
CA PRO A 227 -13.63 -29.72 0.54
C PRO A 227 -14.08 -28.52 -0.31
N ILE A 228 -13.46 -27.36 -0.14
CA ILE A 228 -13.75 -26.16 -0.91
C ILE A 228 -13.31 -26.34 -2.37
N ALA A 229 -12.09 -26.85 -2.58
CA ALA A 229 -11.55 -27.13 -3.90
C ALA A 229 -12.40 -28.15 -4.67
N ALA A 230 -12.91 -29.19 -3.99
CA ALA A 230 -13.82 -30.17 -4.60
C ALA A 230 -15.09 -29.52 -5.15
N ARG A 231 -15.70 -28.60 -4.40
CA ARG A 231 -16.89 -27.85 -4.82
C ARG A 231 -16.61 -26.92 -6.01
N VAL A 232 -15.44 -26.25 -6.01
CA VAL A 232 -15.03 -25.40 -7.14
C VAL A 232 -14.83 -26.24 -8.40
N ARG A 233 -14.15 -27.40 -8.28
CA ARG A 233 -13.97 -28.33 -9.42
C ARG A 233 -15.30 -28.85 -9.97
N GLU A 234 -16.23 -29.22 -9.09
CA GLU A 234 -17.57 -29.67 -9.48
C GLU A 234 -18.36 -28.59 -10.24
N ALA A 235 -18.25 -27.33 -9.79
CA ALA A 235 -18.91 -26.19 -10.41
C ALA A 235 -18.30 -25.79 -11.76
N ASP A 236 -17.04 -26.11 -12.02
CA ASP A 236 -16.23 -25.84 -13.23
C ASP A 236 -16.47 -24.46 -13.84
N PRO A 237 -16.25 -23.35 -13.11
CA PRO A 237 -16.55 -22.01 -13.56
C PRO A 237 -15.57 -21.50 -14.62
N ASP A 238 -16.03 -20.56 -15.47
CA ASP A 238 -15.13 -19.81 -16.36
C ASP A 238 -14.23 -18.84 -15.58
N LEU A 239 -14.73 -18.33 -14.43
CA LEU A 239 -13.99 -17.44 -13.53
C LEU A 239 -14.11 -17.91 -12.08
N LEU A 240 -13.00 -18.11 -11.42
CA LEU A 240 -12.92 -18.31 -9.97
C LEU A 240 -12.57 -16.96 -9.32
N PHE A 241 -13.46 -16.43 -8.49
CA PHE A 241 -13.27 -15.21 -7.71
C PHE A 241 -13.03 -15.58 -6.24
N VAL A 242 -11.87 -15.21 -5.70
CA VAL A 242 -11.43 -15.61 -4.36
C VAL A 242 -11.28 -14.40 -3.46
N GLY A 243 -12.11 -14.32 -2.42
CA GLY A 243 -11.95 -13.39 -1.30
C GLY A 243 -11.15 -14.06 -0.18
N ALA A 244 -9.84 -13.81 -0.11
CA ALA A 244 -8.94 -14.52 0.81
C ALA A 244 -8.00 -13.56 1.55
N ILE A 245 -7.43 -14.01 2.66
CA ILE A 245 -6.49 -13.25 3.48
C ILE A 245 -5.14 -13.99 3.54
N GLY A 246 -4.05 -13.25 3.39
CA GLY A 246 -2.70 -13.79 3.46
C GLY A 246 -2.47 -14.93 2.45
N LEU A 247 -2.16 -16.12 2.93
CA LEU A 247 -1.87 -17.29 2.09
C LEU A 247 -3.09 -18.18 1.79
N GLU A 248 -4.30 -17.84 2.24
CA GLU A 248 -5.51 -18.66 1.99
C GLU A 248 -5.75 -18.88 0.49
N GLY A 249 -5.48 -17.86 -0.36
CA GLY A 249 -5.58 -17.98 -1.81
C GLY A 249 -4.60 -18.99 -2.40
N ASN A 250 -3.35 -19.02 -1.93
CA ASN A 250 -2.35 -20.01 -2.32
C ASN A 250 -2.77 -21.43 -1.90
N GLN A 251 -3.26 -21.59 -0.65
CA GLN A 251 -3.69 -22.86 -0.12
C GLN A 251 -4.90 -23.43 -0.89
N LEU A 252 -5.85 -22.58 -1.29
CA LEU A 252 -6.94 -23.00 -2.17
C LEU A 252 -6.41 -23.46 -3.53
N LEU A 253 -5.48 -22.72 -4.13
CA LEU A 253 -4.91 -23.06 -5.42
C LEU A 253 -4.13 -24.39 -5.37
N GLU A 254 -3.36 -24.63 -4.30
CA GLU A 254 -2.69 -25.91 -4.06
C GLU A 254 -3.69 -27.07 -3.87
N ALA A 255 -4.81 -26.82 -3.19
CA ALA A 255 -5.86 -27.84 -3.02
C ALA A 255 -6.56 -28.17 -4.35
N LEU A 256 -6.75 -27.19 -5.24
CA LEU A 256 -7.26 -27.41 -6.59
C LEU A 256 -6.27 -28.21 -7.46
N ASP A 257 -4.98 -27.91 -7.36
CA ASP A 257 -3.94 -28.65 -8.09
C ASP A 257 -3.87 -30.13 -7.67
N LYS A 258 -3.98 -30.44 -6.37
CA LYS A 258 -4.08 -31.82 -5.86
C LYS A 258 -5.26 -32.59 -6.44
N LEU A 259 -6.31 -31.90 -6.89
CA LEU A 259 -7.45 -32.48 -7.60
C LEU A 259 -7.28 -32.51 -9.12
N ASN A 260 -6.07 -32.18 -9.64
CA ASN A 260 -5.77 -32.00 -11.06
C ASN A 260 -6.73 -30.99 -11.76
N TYR A 261 -7.15 -29.95 -11.03
CA TYR A 261 -8.03 -28.92 -11.55
C TYR A 261 -7.29 -27.57 -11.63
N LYS A 262 -7.28 -26.95 -12.80
CA LYS A 262 -6.74 -25.61 -13.04
C LYS A 262 -7.88 -24.68 -13.43
N PRO A 263 -8.15 -23.60 -12.64
CA PRO A 263 -9.12 -22.59 -13.01
C PRO A 263 -8.80 -21.98 -14.38
N ARG A 264 -9.81 -21.72 -15.22
CA ARG A 264 -9.61 -21.07 -16.53
C ARG A 264 -9.15 -19.64 -16.35
N ASN A 265 -9.89 -18.87 -15.54
CA ASN A 265 -9.50 -17.55 -15.09
C ASN A 265 -9.69 -17.52 -13.58
N HIS A 266 -8.78 -16.88 -12.85
CA HIS A 266 -8.88 -16.77 -11.40
C HIS A 266 -8.41 -15.40 -10.89
N PHE A 267 -9.17 -14.85 -9.96
CA PHE A 267 -8.95 -13.53 -9.39
C PHE A 267 -8.94 -13.59 -7.86
N TYR A 268 -8.02 -12.87 -7.26
CA TYR A 268 -7.84 -12.80 -5.81
C TYR A 268 -8.02 -11.38 -5.34
N VAL A 269 -9.00 -11.20 -4.44
CA VAL A 269 -9.14 -9.96 -3.70
C VAL A 269 -7.98 -9.87 -2.72
N TYR A 270 -7.51 -8.68 -2.46
CA TYR A 270 -6.47 -8.43 -1.46
C TYR A 270 -6.78 -9.10 -0.08
N PRO A 271 -5.91 -8.99 0.92
CA PRO A 271 -4.58 -8.39 0.89
C PRO A 271 -3.49 -9.39 0.53
N THR A 272 -2.37 -8.89 -0.01
CA THR A 272 -1.12 -9.64 -0.20
C THR A 272 -1.18 -10.87 -1.13
N PRO A 273 -1.65 -10.73 -2.37
CA PRO A 273 -1.57 -11.82 -3.34
C PRO A 273 -0.14 -12.05 -3.88
N GLY A 274 0.85 -11.29 -3.41
CA GLY A 274 2.24 -11.32 -3.87
C GLY A 274 2.82 -12.72 -4.06
N PRO A 275 2.71 -13.64 -3.07
CA PRO A 275 3.25 -14.99 -3.20
C PRO A 275 2.69 -15.82 -4.36
N LEU A 276 1.56 -15.45 -4.96
CA LEU A 276 1.05 -16.13 -6.17
C LEU A 276 2.02 -15.97 -7.36
N ALA A 277 2.73 -14.85 -7.45
CA ALA A 277 3.68 -14.62 -8.55
C ALA A 277 4.83 -15.64 -8.55
N THR A 278 5.28 -16.08 -7.38
CA THR A 278 6.38 -17.03 -7.23
C THR A 278 5.92 -18.48 -7.22
N SER A 279 4.60 -18.72 -7.18
CA SER A 279 4.02 -20.06 -7.27
C SER A 279 3.91 -20.51 -8.73
N PRO A 280 4.37 -21.73 -9.09
CA PRO A 280 4.14 -22.29 -10.42
C PRO A 280 2.64 -22.38 -10.79
N LEU A 281 1.78 -22.45 -9.77
CA LEU A 281 0.33 -22.54 -9.93
C LEU A 281 -0.32 -21.16 -10.15
N GLY A 282 0.40 -20.09 -9.83
CA GLY A 282 -0.13 -18.72 -9.88
C GLY A 282 -0.13 -18.07 -11.27
N ASN A 283 0.36 -18.77 -12.31
CA ASN A 283 0.33 -18.21 -13.66
C ASN A 283 -1.09 -17.86 -14.10
N ASP A 284 -1.27 -16.70 -14.73
CA ASP A 284 -2.54 -16.10 -15.13
C ASP A 284 -3.43 -15.61 -13.94
N ALA A 285 -3.01 -15.80 -12.68
CA ALA A 285 -3.73 -15.24 -11.53
C ALA A 285 -3.87 -13.73 -11.66
N MET A 286 -5.08 -13.22 -11.41
CA MET A 286 -5.37 -11.80 -11.40
C MET A 286 -5.63 -11.31 -9.98
N ALA A 287 -5.36 -10.04 -9.72
CA ALA A 287 -5.65 -9.40 -8.44
C ALA A 287 -5.81 -7.89 -8.60
N THR A 288 -6.32 -7.24 -7.57
CA THR A 288 -6.33 -5.77 -7.51
C THR A 288 -5.03 -5.25 -6.87
N THR A 289 -4.60 -4.05 -7.30
CA THR A 289 -3.43 -3.39 -6.73
C THR A 289 -3.54 -1.87 -6.81
N ALA A 290 -2.90 -1.18 -5.85
CA ALA A 290 -2.64 0.27 -5.92
C ALA A 290 -1.18 0.56 -6.25
N PHE A 291 -0.26 -0.38 -5.98
CA PHE A 291 1.18 -0.22 -6.16
C PHE A 291 1.83 -1.49 -6.67
N GLU A 292 2.68 -1.33 -7.67
CA GLU A 292 3.64 -2.33 -8.13
C GLU A 292 4.96 -1.62 -8.49
N ASN A 293 6.09 -2.27 -8.22
CA ASN A 293 7.42 -1.75 -8.58
C ASN A 293 7.71 -1.91 -10.08
N LEU A 294 6.79 -1.44 -10.92
CA LEU A 294 6.84 -1.54 -12.37
C LEU A 294 6.32 -0.27 -13.04
N PRO A 295 6.74 0.04 -14.28
CA PRO A 295 6.12 1.11 -15.05
C PRO A 295 4.61 0.87 -15.26
N PRO A 296 3.79 1.93 -15.20
CA PRO A 296 4.21 3.34 -15.10
C PRO A 296 4.45 3.82 -13.67
N LEU A 297 4.15 3.06 -12.62
CA LEU A 297 4.16 3.52 -11.23
C LEU A 297 5.58 3.87 -10.72
N ASN A 298 6.57 3.04 -11.03
CA ASN A 298 7.96 3.27 -10.60
C ASN A 298 8.73 4.31 -11.42
N LYS A 299 8.07 5.01 -12.36
CA LYS A 299 8.65 6.20 -13.01
C LYS A 299 8.83 7.38 -12.05
N ASN A 300 8.06 7.39 -10.96
CA ASN A 300 8.28 8.33 -9.87
C ASN A 300 9.57 7.92 -9.10
N PRO A 301 10.59 8.80 -9.00
CA PRO A 301 11.84 8.48 -8.30
C PRO A 301 11.65 8.12 -6.82
N GLU A 302 10.69 8.74 -6.13
CA GLU A 302 10.39 8.45 -4.73
C GLU A 302 9.77 7.05 -4.57
N ALA A 303 8.86 6.67 -5.49
CA ALA A 303 8.29 5.33 -5.54
C ALA A 303 9.35 4.26 -5.81
N ALA A 304 10.29 4.53 -6.72
CA ALA A 304 11.40 3.62 -7.02
C ALA A 304 12.37 3.48 -5.82
N ALA A 305 12.68 4.59 -5.15
CA ALA A 305 13.54 4.59 -3.95
C ALA A 305 12.88 3.84 -2.78
N PHE A 306 11.58 4.06 -2.55
CA PHE A 306 10.79 3.31 -1.59
C PHE A 306 10.81 1.82 -1.90
N ALA A 307 10.53 1.43 -3.14
CA ALA A 307 10.48 0.03 -3.55
C ALA A 307 11.81 -0.67 -3.29
N LYS A 308 12.94 -0.05 -3.65
CA LYS A 308 14.28 -0.58 -3.38
C LYS A 308 14.51 -0.79 -1.88
N ALA A 309 14.26 0.23 -1.07
CA ALA A 309 14.48 0.17 0.38
C ALA A 309 13.59 -0.90 1.04
N PHE A 310 12.33 -1.02 0.60
CA PHE A 310 11.42 -2.05 1.09
C PHE A 310 11.90 -3.45 0.74
N THR A 311 12.27 -3.70 -0.54
CA THR A 311 12.76 -5.02 -0.99
C THR A 311 13.98 -5.47 -0.18
N GLU A 312 14.95 -4.58 0.07
CA GLU A 312 16.13 -4.86 0.89
C GLU A 312 15.74 -5.23 2.34
N ALA A 313 14.84 -4.46 2.95
CA ALA A 313 14.40 -4.71 4.32
C ALA A 313 13.53 -5.97 4.46
N ALA A 314 12.62 -6.21 3.50
CA ALA A 314 11.77 -7.39 3.45
C ALA A 314 12.57 -8.68 3.25
N THR A 315 13.62 -8.64 2.41
CA THR A 315 14.56 -9.74 2.21
C THR A 315 15.31 -10.04 3.52
N LYS A 316 15.82 -9.01 4.19
CA LYS A 316 16.50 -9.15 5.48
C LYS A 316 15.58 -9.71 6.56
N ALA A 317 14.31 -9.36 6.53
CA ALA A 317 13.30 -9.85 7.47
C ALA A 317 12.77 -11.26 7.12
N GLY A 318 13.13 -11.83 5.96
CA GLY A 318 12.70 -13.16 5.53
C GLY A 318 11.23 -13.23 5.16
N LEU A 319 10.65 -12.14 4.61
CA LEU A 319 9.27 -12.19 4.12
C LEU A 319 9.13 -13.16 2.94
N PRO A 320 8.01 -13.88 2.81
CA PRO A 320 7.78 -14.84 1.72
C PRO A 320 7.65 -14.19 0.34
N TYR A 321 7.35 -12.89 0.31
CA TYR A 321 7.34 -12.06 -0.89
C TYR A 321 7.97 -10.70 -0.55
N THR A 322 9.02 -10.33 -1.27
CA THR A 322 9.87 -9.20 -0.91
C THR A 322 9.63 -7.94 -1.74
N GLU A 323 8.91 -8.06 -2.86
CA GLU A 323 8.53 -6.87 -3.64
C GLU A 323 7.39 -6.11 -2.94
N PRO A 324 7.44 -4.77 -2.93
CA PRO A 324 6.35 -3.98 -2.38
C PRO A 324 5.12 -4.04 -3.29
N GLU A 325 3.97 -4.22 -2.66
CA GLU A 325 2.65 -4.18 -3.31
C GLU A 325 1.69 -3.28 -2.54
N THR A 326 0.42 -3.34 -2.82
CA THR A 326 -0.64 -2.48 -2.25
C THR A 326 -0.47 -2.20 -0.75
N GLN A 327 -0.19 -3.22 0.07
CA GLN A 327 -0.08 -3.05 1.53
C GLN A 327 1.09 -2.13 1.90
N ALA A 328 2.25 -2.37 1.31
CA ALA A 328 3.44 -1.58 1.56
C ALA A 328 3.27 -0.14 1.01
N GLY A 329 2.75 0.00 -0.22
CA GLY A 329 2.50 1.30 -0.83
C GLY A 329 1.50 2.16 -0.06
N ALA A 330 0.37 1.57 0.34
CA ALA A 330 -0.64 2.28 1.14
C ALA A 330 -0.12 2.65 2.54
N SER A 331 0.67 1.77 3.17
CA SER A 331 1.29 2.06 4.46
C SER A 331 2.31 3.20 4.37
N TRP A 332 3.12 3.24 3.31
CA TRP A 332 4.04 4.34 3.06
C TRP A 332 3.28 5.66 2.83
N SER A 333 2.24 5.63 1.98
CA SER A 333 1.39 6.79 1.71
C SER A 333 0.67 7.32 2.95
N MET A 334 0.31 6.47 3.90
CA MET A 334 -0.25 6.91 5.18
C MET A 334 0.70 7.84 5.93
N TRP A 335 1.99 7.51 5.96
CA TRP A 335 3.01 8.36 6.54
C TRP A 335 3.24 9.64 5.73
N GLU A 336 3.24 9.55 4.39
CA GLU A 336 3.38 10.72 3.49
C GLU A 336 2.25 11.73 3.72
N ILE A 337 1.00 11.27 3.80
CA ILE A 337 -0.17 12.13 4.02
C ILE A 337 -0.03 12.89 5.34
N LEU A 338 0.20 12.18 6.45
CA LEU A 338 0.30 12.82 7.77
C LEU A 338 1.49 13.78 7.84
N THR A 339 2.68 13.30 7.46
CA THR A 339 3.90 14.11 7.59
C THR A 339 3.95 15.26 6.58
N GLY A 340 3.35 15.08 5.40
CA GLY A 340 3.16 16.14 4.41
C GLY A 340 2.28 17.27 4.95
N ALA A 341 1.15 16.93 5.58
CA ALA A 341 0.28 17.91 6.24
C ALA A 341 1.00 18.66 7.36
N ILE A 342 1.77 17.97 8.21
CA ILE A 342 2.55 18.62 9.28
C ILE A 342 3.57 19.60 8.70
N LYS A 343 4.30 19.21 7.65
CA LYS A 343 5.29 20.08 6.99
C LYS A 343 4.63 21.32 6.38
N ALA A 344 3.49 21.14 5.72
CA ALA A 344 2.77 22.22 5.05
C ALA A 344 2.15 23.23 6.04
N THR A 345 1.54 22.72 7.11
CA THR A 345 0.85 23.56 8.10
C THR A 345 1.75 24.05 9.23
N LYS A 346 2.91 23.42 9.41
CA LYS A 346 3.81 23.62 10.57
C LYS A 346 3.10 23.44 11.92
N SER A 347 2.08 22.55 11.96
CA SER A 347 1.21 22.30 13.11
C SER A 347 1.15 20.82 13.46
N LEU A 348 0.87 20.55 14.73
CA LEU A 348 0.48 19.22 15.25
C LEU A 348 -1.00 19.23 15.74
N ASP A 349 -1.73 20.30 15.49
CA ASP A 349 -3.16 20.39 15.81
C ASP A 349 -4.00 19.52 14.89
N ASP A 350 -4.75 18.58 15.47
CA ASP A 350 -5.54 17.59 14.74
C ASP A 350 -6.56 18.21 13.77
N LYS A 351 -7.16 19.35 14.14
CA LYS A 351 -8.13 20.03 13.28
C LYS A 351 -7.44 20.69 12.09
N VAL A 352 -6.34 21.39 12.33
CA VAL A 352 -5.55 22.04 11.29
C VAL A 352 -5.05 21.03 10.26
N LEU A 353 -4.57 19.87 10.74
CA LEU A 353 -4.12 18.79 9.88
C LEU A 353 -5.28 18.20 9.06
N ALA A 354 -6.41 17.89 9.71
CA ALA A 354 -7.59 17.34 9.03
C ALA A 354 -8.11 18.28 7.94
N ASP A 355 -8.26 19.58 8.25
CA ASP A 355 -8.72 20.59 7.29
C ASP A 355 -7.76 20.70 6.10
N HIS A 356 -6.45 20.68 6.35
CA HIS A 356 -5.44 20.73 5.31
C HIS A 356 -5.50 19.51 4.39
N ILE A 357 -5.53 18.29 4.96
CA ILE A 357 -5.58 17.02 4.21
C ILE A 357 -6.84 16.98 3.34
N LYS A 358 -7.98 17.29 3.92
CA LYS A 358 -9.28 17.28 3.22
C LYS A 358 -9.31 18.24 2.05
N LYS A 359 -8.75 19.44 2.21
CA LYS A 359 -8.77 20.49 1.18
C LYS A 359 -7.82 20.23 0.04
N ASN A 360 -6.62 19.70 0.32
CA ASN A 360 -5.52 19.70 -0.65
C ASN A 360 -5.23 18.30 -1.22
N GLY A 361 -5.74 17.22 -0.62
CA GLY A 361 -5.25 15.88 -0.94
C GLY A 361 -3.79 15.71 -0.53
N SER A 362 -3.14 14.70 -1.11
CA SER A 362 -1.72 14.45 -0.88
C SER A 362 -1.09 13.73 -2.07
N ASP A 363 0.08 14.18 -2.49
CA ASP A 363 0.92 13.45 -3.44
C ASP A 363 1.66 12.35 -2.68
N THR A 364 1.59 11.14 -3.21
CA THR A 364 2.12 9.93 -2.57
C THR A 364 2.77 9.02 -3.60
N VAL A 365 3.42 7.95 -3.14
CA VAL A 365 3.95 6.92 -4.04
C VAL A 365 2.85 6.22 -4.85
N LEU A 366 1.57 6.31 -4.43
CA LEU A 366 0.41 5.79 -5.17
C LEU A 366 -0.12 6.77 -6.22
N GLY A 367 0.34 8.00 -6.22
CA GLY A 367 -0.17 9.15 -6.97
C GLY A 367 -0.87 10.15 -6.06
N HIS A 368 -1.61 11.08 -6.65
CA HIS A 368 -2.39 12.07 -5.90
C HIS A 368 -3.65 11.44 -5.33
N ILE A 369 -3.74 11.40 -3.99
CA ILE A 369 -4.93 10.93 -3.27
C ILE A 369 -5.76 12.14 -2.87
N SER A 370 -7.01 12.23 -3.36
CA SER A 370 -7.98 13.25 -2.97
C SER A 370 -8.92 12.73 -1.89
N PHE A 371 -9.48 13.64 -1.09
CA PHE A 371 -10.39 13.34 0.03
C PHE A 371 -11.73 14.07 -0.11
N ASP A 372 -12.11 14.38 -1.33
CA ASP A 372 -13.28 15.17 -1.72
C ASP A 372 -14.57 14.35 -1.90
N GLY A 373 -14.48 13.03 -1.78
CA GLY A 373 -15.63 12.14 -1.87
C GLY A 373 -16.31 11.82 -0.54
N GLN A 374 -17.35 10.99 -0.61
CA GLN A 374 -18.05 10.50 0.57
C GLN A 374 -17.09 9.80 1.54
N ASN A 375 -17.22 10.10 2.84
CA ASN A 375 -16.34 9.57 3.90
C ASN A 375 -14.85 9.81 3.61
N ASN A 376 -14.49 10.92 2.96
CA ASN A 376 -13.15 11.25 2.53
C ASN A 376 -12.51 10.23 1.57
N TYR A 377 -13.29 9.40 0.88
CA TYR A 377 -12.81 8.57 -0.23
C TYR A 377 -12.99 9.34 -1.53
N GLY A 378 -11.90 9.74 -2.14
CA GLY A 378 -11.87 10.42 -3.43
C GLY A 378 -11.83 9.44 -4.60
N LYS A 379 -11.08 9.80 -5.64
CA LYS A 379 -10.95 8.98 -6.86
C LYS A 379 -10.37 7.60 -6.56
N ASN A 380 -10.99 6.55 -7.14
CA ASN A 380 -10.42 5.21 -7.18
C ASN A 380 -9.13 5.19 -8.03
N LEU A 381 -8.01 4.80 -7.43
CA LEU A 381 -6.73 4.62 -8.12
C LEU A 381 -6.32 3.14 -8.17
N MET A 382 -7.24 2.22 -7.92
CA MET A 382 -6.96 0.78 -8.01
C MET A 382 -6.80 0.34 -9.46
N ARG A 383 -6.08 -0.74 -9.63
CA ARG A 383 -5.76 -1.34 -10.93
C ARG A 383 -5.92 -2.85 -10.83
N THR A 384 -6.13 -3.52 -11.96
CA THR A 384 -6.04 -4.98 -12.02
C THR A 384 -4.64 -5.36 -12.49
N LYS A 385 -4.02 -6.30 -11.78
CA LYS A 385 -2.73 -6.92 -12.11
C LYS A 385 -2.92 -8.40 -12.45
N GLN A 386 -1.95 -8.98 -13.15
CA GLN A 386 -1.95 -10.39 -13.54
C GLN A 386 -0.54 -10.96 -13.41
N VAL A 387 -0.44 -12.23 -13.00
CA VAL A 387 0.84 -12.95 -13.04
C VAL A 387 1.13 -13.38 -14.46
N GLN A 388 2.20 -12.84 -15.02
CA GLN A 388 2.73 -13.24 -16.32
C GLN A 388 4.24 -13.49 -16.22
N GLN A 389 4.70 -14.66 -16.65
CA GLN A 389 6.12 -15.04 -16.60
C GLN A 389 6.74 -14.93 -15.18
N GLY A 390 5.98 -15.32 -14.15
CA GLY A 390 6.42 -15.29 -12.76
C GLY A 390 6.48 -13.90 -12.11
N LYS A 391 5.84 -12.89 -12.72
CA LYS A 391 5.80 -11.51 -12.22
C LYS A 391 4.38 -10.97 -12.24
N TRP A 392 4.04 -10.16 -11.25
CA TRP A 392 2.87 -9.32 -11.32
C TRP A 392 3.08 -8.19 -12.33
N VAL A 393 2.14 -8.00 -13.23
CA VAL A 393 2.10 -6.88 -14.19
C VAL A 393 0.72 -6.24 -14.20
N ILE A 394 0.65 -4.93 -14.38
CA ILE A 394 -0.63 -4.21 -14.46
C ILE A 394 -1.22 -4.47 -15.84
N ILE A 395 -2.50 -4.87 -15.88
CA ILE A 395 -3.25 -5.19 -17.09
C ILE A 395 -4.49 -4.32 -17.31
N TRP A 396 -4.91 -3.54 -16.30
CA TRP A 396 -6.07 -2.64 -16.37
C TRP A 396 -5.96 -1.48 -15.37
N PRO A 397 -6.44 -0.26 -15.66
CA PRO A 397 -7.04 0.18 -16.92
C PRO A 397 -6.02 0.29 -18.07
N LYS A 398 -6.52 0.50 -19.31
CA LYS A 398 -5.70 0.43 -20.54
C LYS A 398 -4.53 1.39 -20.57
N ASP A 399 -4.68 2.59 -20.00
CA ASP A 399 -3.65 3.64 -19.92
C ASP A 399 -2.57 3.35 -18.87
N MET A 400 -2.80 2.34 -18.01
CA MET A 400 -1.89 1.95 -16.93
C MET A 400 -1.23 0.58 -17.16
N ILE A 401 -1.48 -0.05 -18.30
CA ILE A 401 -0.89 -1.37 -18.61
C ILE A 401 0.64 -1.28 -18.58
N THR A 402 1.28 -2.26 -17.91
CA THR A 402 2.74 -2.40 -17.92
C THR A 402 3.23 -2.57 -19.36
N PRO A 403 4.19 -1.74 -19.85
CA PRO A 403 4.67 -1.82 -21.22
C PRO A 403 5.17 -3.21 -21.61
N GLY A 404 4.74 -3.69 -22.79
CA GLY A 404 5.07 -5.01 -23.30
C GLY A 404 4.16 -6.14 -22.83
N TYR A 405 3.13 -5.85 -22.02
CA TYR A 405 2.17 -6.83 -21.54
C TYR A 405 0.75 -6.51 -22.02
N THR A 406 -0.10 -7.51 -21.96
CA THR A 406 -1.52 -7.41 -22.30
C THR A 406 -2.35 -8.29 -21.37
N VAL A 407 -3.66 -8.06 -21.31
CA VAL A 407 -4.57 -8.97 -20.60
C VAL A 407 -4.48 -10.36 -21.21
N GLN A 408 -4.38 -11.39 -20.38
CA GLN A 408 -4.48 -12.78 -20.79
C GLN A 408 -5.74 -13.43 -20.17
N GLY A 409 -6.42 -14.28 -20.92
CA GLY A 409 -7.64 -14.98 -20.47
C GLY A 409 -7.96 -16.18 -21.35
N LYS A 410 -8.70 -17.13 -20.78
CA LYS A 410 -9.10 -18.39 -21.44
C LYS A 410 -10.60 -18.42 -21.73
#